data_3164c78e4fee5fd07589c20f1248dc5a
#
_entry.id   3164c78e4fee5fd07589c20f1248dc5a
#
_cell.length_a   1.000
_cell.length_b   1.000
_cell.length_c   1.000
_cell.angle_alpha   90.00
_cell.angle_beta   90.00
_cell.angle_gamma   90.00
#
_symmetry.space_group_name_H-M   'P 1'
#
loop_
_entity.id
_entity.type
_entity.pdbx_description
1 polymer ?
#
loop_
_entity_poly.entity_id
_entity_poly.type
_entity_poly.pdbx_seq_one_letter_code
_entity_poly.pdbx_strand_id
1 'polypeptide(L)'
;MKKLVSLVVLGALLLAACGGGSGAVAATVDGTDITVGEVESLISTEAETVSKAQFAEALTYAIQWDVLFAAAEADYGLVATDEEVEAEANRIYDEFAAEGETRETFLSQRGITEAFLTNIAHQGLLDLGIREILVEDVPEPTREELDTARENAVLSQTEVCVSHILVATEEEADDVMARLGEGEEFGALAMELSTDTGSGANNGILPCSPPNGYVEPFQDATLDATVGEVYPDPVESEFGWHVILVTDRTEPTEEELPTDEELAEGVRGTYVVEDLQEWFNTVMEAADVTVEEEYGTWSPNPPTVTPPVDGSTSTTTSE
;
A
#
# COMPACT_ATOMS: atom_id res chain seq x y z
N MET A 1 38.56 -11.71 6.77
CA MET A 1 38.91 -13.02 7.38
C MET A 1 37.68 -13.90 7.27
N LYS A 2 37.70 -14.89 6.38
CA LYS A 2 36.59 -15.79 6.13
C LYS A 2 36.36 -16.66 7.37
N LYS A 3 35.22 -16.46 8.08
CA LYS A 3 34.79 -17.41 9.10
C LYS A 3 33.96 -18.49 8.39
N LEU A 4 34.47 -19.72 8.42
CA LEU A 4 33.71 -20.92 8.12
C LEU A 4 32.60 -21.03 9.18
N VAL A 5 31.35 -20.89 8.75
CA VAL A 5 30.18 -21.26 9.55
C VAL A 5 29.89 -22.73 9.23
N SER A 6 30.00 -23.56 10.24
CA SER A 6 29.64 -24.99 10.17
C SER A 6 28.12 -25.11 9.97
N LEU A 7 27.77 -25.83 8.92
CA LEU A 7 26.44 -26.28 8.61
C LEU A 7 25.94 -27.19 9.75
N VAL A 8 25.09 -26.68 10.62
CA VAL A 8 24.27 -27.51 11.52
C VAL A 8 22.93 -27.66 10.85
N VAL A 9 22.73 -28.80 10.21
CA VAL A 9 21.44 -29.25 9.75
C VAL A 9 20.63 -29.55 11.01
N LEU A 10 19.79 -28.61 11.44
CA LEU A 10 18.77 -28.87 12.45
C LEU A 10 17.50 -29.31 11.70
N GLY A 11 17.09 -30.53 12.01
CA GLY A 11 15.99 -31.21 11.35
C GLY A 11 14.65 -30.46 11.48
N ALA A 12 13.91 -30.48 10.40
CA ALA A 12 12.52 -30.08 10.33
C ALA A 12 11.73 -30.74 11.47
N LEU A 13 11.22 -29.93 12.38
CA LEU A 13 10.18 -30.33 13.32
C LEU A 13 8.88 -30.39 12.53
N LEU A 14 8.52 -31.58 12.08
CA LEU A 14 7.19 -31.89 11.61
C LEU A 14 6.21 -31.65 12.77
N LEU A 15 5.57 -30.49 12.79
CA LEU A 15 4.35 -30.28 13.54
C LEU A 15 3.23 -31.06 12.83
N ALA A 16 3.00 -32.28 13.29
CA ALA A 16 1.83 -33.04 12.91
C ALA A 16 0.60 -32.38 13.53
N ALA A 17 0.02 -31.41 12.81
CA ALA A 17 -1.34 -30.95 13.11
C ALA A 17 -2.31 -32.08 12.70
N CYS A 18 -2.92 -32.75 13.68
CA CYS A 18 -4.06 -33.64 13.49
C CYS A 18 -5.30 -32.80 13.13
N GLY A 19 -5.55 -32.63 11.83
CA GLY A 19 -6.81 -32.12 11.27
C GLY A 19 -6.81 -32.43 9.78
N GLY A 20 -7.80 -33.20 9.31
CA GLY A 20 -7.90 -33.88 8.01
C GLY A 20 -7.66 -33.06 6.74
N GLY A 21 -6.45 -32.54 6.56
CA GLY A 21 -5.98 -31.96 5.32
C GLY A 21 -5.30 -33.04 4.47
N SER A 22 -5.55 -33.08 3.14
CA SER A 22 -4.87 -34.01 2.25
C SER A 22 -3.37 -33.70 2.29
N GLY A 23 -2.53 -34.68 2.56
CA GLY A 23 -1.07 -34.54 2.49
C GLY A 23 -0.54 -34.49 1.05
N ALA A 24 -1.40 -34.15 0.08
CA ALA A 24 -1.00 -33.91 -1.29
C ALA A 24 -0.17 -32.62 -1.39
N VAL A 25 0.89 -32.65 -2.17
CA VAL A 25 1.77 -31.50 -2.43
C VAL A 25 1.09 -30.60 -3.42
N ALA A 26 1.03 -29.29 -3.13
CA ALA A 26 0.54 -28.27 -4.04
C ALA A 26 1.69 -27.56 -4.77
N ALA A 27 2.79 -27.33 -4.04
CA ALA A 27 4.03 -26.77 -4.59
C ALA A 27 5.24 -27.26 -3.81
N THR A 28 6.41 -27.09 -4.37
CA THR A 28 7.70 -27.28 -3.69
C THR A 28 8.53 -26.00 -3.85
N VAL A 29 9.09 -25.50 -2.78
CA VAL A 29 9.93 -24.30 -2.71
C VAL A 29 11.29 -24.71 -2.15
N ASP A 30 12.36 -24.59 -2.92
CA ASP A 30 13.73 -24.97 -2.54
C ASP A 30 13.83 -26.35 -1.91
N GLY A 31 12.98 -27.28 -2.38
CA GLY A 31 12.91 -28.66 -1.90
C GLY A 31 12.03 -28.88 -0.67
N THR A 32 11.34 -27.86 -0.16
CA THR A 32 10.33 -27.95 0.89
C THR A 32 8.94 -28.05 0.28
N ASP A 33 8.13 -29.02 0.71
CA ASP A 33 6.80 -29.23 0.18
C ASP A 33 5.77 -28.32 0.89
N ILE A 34 4.96 -27.62 0.11
CA ILE A 34 3.73 -26.94 0.55
C ILE A 34 2.55 -27.83 0.24
N THR A 35 1.83 -28.24 1.25
CA THR A 35 0.70 -29.17 1.11
C THR A 35 -0.62 -28.44 0.80
N VAL A 36 -1.54 -29.15 0.17
CA VAL A 36 -2.91 -28.64 -0.08
C VAL A 36 -3.59 -28.22 1.23
N GLY A 37 -3.39 -28.96 2.32
CA GLY A 37 -3.98 -28.63 3.62
C GLY A 37 -3.44 -27.31 4.20
N GLU A 38 -2.15 -27.00 4.02
CA GLU A 38 -1.57 -25.72 4.41
C GLU A 38 -2.19 -24.57 3.61
N VAL A 39 -2.30 -24.70 2.30
CA VAL A 39 -2.95 -23.70 1.44
C VAL A 39 -4.42 -23.49 1.82
N GLU A 40 -5.17 -24.57 2.01
CA GLU A 40 -6.58 -24.50 2.42
C GLU A 40 -6.76 -23.80 3.79
N SER A 41 -5.79 -23.94 4.70
CA SER A 41 -5.83 -23.26 6.00
C SER A 41 -5.78 -21.73 5.91
N LEU A 42 -5.29 -21.19 4.81
CA LEU A 42 -5.22 -19.75 4.54
C LEU A 42 -6.54 -19.19 3.98
N ILE A 43 -7.44 -20.05 3.50
CA ILE A 43 -8.64 -19.64 2.79
C ILE A 43 -9.82 -19.54 3.75
N SER A 44 -10.35 -18.33 3.95
CA SER A 44 -11.61 -18.12 4.65
C SER A 44 -12.77 -18.26 3.66
N THR A 45 -13.55 -19.32 3.81
CA THR A 45 -14.73 -19.53 2.98
C THR A 45 -15.86 -20.16 3.79
N GLU A 46 -17.09 -19.66 3.56
CA GLU A 46 -18.31 -20.30 4.03
C GLU A 46 -18.85 -21.34 3.01
N ALA A 47 -18.23 -21.41 1.82
CA ALA A 47 -18.61 -22.32 0.76
C ALA A 47 -18.06 -23.74 1.01
N GLU A 48 -18.81 -24.76 0.60
CA GLU A 48 -18.37 -26.17 0.69
C GLU A 48 -17.18 -26.50 -0.23
N THR A 49 -16.86 -25.60 -1.18
CA THR A 49 -15.79 -25.80 -2.17
C THR A 49 -14.99 -24.53 -2.40
N VAL A 50 -13.67 -24.67 -2.40
CA VAL A 50 -12.71 -23.62 -2.77
C VAL A 50 -12.61 -23.55 -4.28
N SER A 51 -12.68 -22.35 -4.86
CA SER A 51 -12.47 -22.16 -6.29
C SER A 51 -10.97 -22.23 -6.64
N LYS A 52 -10.65 -22.60 -7.89
CA LYS A 52 -9.26 -22.63 -8.39
C LYS A 52 -8.56 -21.29 -8.24
N ALA A 53 -9.28 -20.18 -8.42
CA ALA A 53 -8.72 -18.83 -8.25
C ALA A 53 -8.36 -18.53 -6.79
N GLN A 54 -9.24 -18.83 -5.84
CA GLN A 54 -8.97 -18.66 -4.41
C GLN A 54 -7.80 -19.54 -3.95
N PHE A 55 -7.73 -20.80 -4.45
CA PHE A 55 -6.63 -21.68 -4.13
C PHE A 55 -5.30 -21.17 -4.68
N ALA A 56 -5.26 -20.71 -5.95
CA ALA A 56 -4.06 -20.16 -6.57
C ALA A 56 -3.58 -18.86 -5.87
N GLU A 57 -4.51 -18.02 -5.41
CA GLU A 57 -4.20 -16.83 -4.60
C GLU A 57 -3.58 -17.23 -3.25
N ALA A 58 -4.19 -18.14 -2.52
CA ALA A 58 -3.65 -18.61 -1.24
C ALA A 58 -2.30 -19.33 -1.42
N LEU A 59 -2.15 -20.13 -2.48
CA LEU A 59 -0.88 -20.77 -2.82
C LEU A 59 0.21 -19.74 -3.16
N THR A 60 -0.16 -18.63 -3.79
CA THR A 60 0.76 -17.50 -4.02
C THR A 60 1.33 -16.98 -2.70
N TYR A 61 0.47 -16.69 -1.73
CA TYR A 61 0.92 -16.24 -0.40
C TYR A 61 1.77 -17.28 0.32
N ALA A 62 1.37 -18.56 0.29
CA ALA A 62 2.12 -19.63 0.92
C ALA A 62 3.56 -19.73 0.36
N ILE A 63 3.72 -19.68 -0.96
CA ILE A 63 5.02 -19.69 -1.63
C ILE A 63 5.83 -18.44 -1.26
N GLN A 64 5.24 -17.26 -1.32
CA GLN A 64 5.92 -16.00 -1.00
C GLN A 64 6.43 -16.01 0.45
N TRP A 65 5.61 -16.45 1.42
CA TRP A 65 6.03 -16.53 2.82
C TRP A 65 7.14 -17.54 3.04
N ASP A 66 7.06 -18.71 2.43
CA ASP A 66 8.11 -19.75 2.57
C ASP A 66 9.46 -19.23 2.05
N VAL A 67 9.46 -18.59 0.87
CA VAL A 67 10.67 -17.94 0.30
C VAL A 67 11.18 -16.83 1.22
N LEU A 68 10.30 -15.93 1.68
CA LEU A 68 10.70 -14.79 2.51
C LEU A 68 11.27 -15.21 3.86
N PHE A 69 10.63 -16.18 4.53
CA PHE A 69 11.08 -16.62 5.85
C PHE A 69 12.43 -17.32 5.77
N ALA A 70 12.61 -18.18 4.76
CA ALA A 70 13.90 -18.83 4.53
C ALA A 70 15.02 -17.83 4.15
N ALA A 71 14.71 -16.84 3.31
CA ALA A 71 15.67 -15.82 2.91
C ALA A 71 16.02 -14.87 4.06
N ALA A 72 15.06 -14.48 4.90
CA ALA A 72 15.31 -13.64 6.07
C ALA A 72 16.27 -14.32 7.08
N GLU A 73 16.10 -15.62 7.29
CA GLU A 73 17.04 -16.41 8.10
C GLU A 73 18.41 -16.50 7.43
N ALA A 74 18.46 -16.80 6.13
CA ALA A 74 19.71 -17.03 5.41
C ALA A 74 20.54 -15.76 5.25
N ASP A 75 19.93 -14.63 4.90
CA ASP A 75 20.62 -13.39 4.56
C ASP A 75 20.88 -12.51 5.78
N TYR A 76 19.95 -12.48 6.73
CA TYR A 76 20.00 -11.58 7.89
C TYR A 76 20.07 -12.30 9.24
N GLY A 77 19.89 -13.63 9.28
CA GLY A 77 19.86 -14.40 10.53
C GLY A 77 18.60 -14.13 11.38
N LEU A 78 17.54 -13.60 10.76
CA LEU A 78 16.30 -13.27 11.43
C LEU A 78 15.37 -14.49 11.47
N VAL A 79 14.94 -14.83 12.69
CA VAL A 79 13.96 -15.87 12.95
C VAL A 79 13.02 -15.36 14.03
N ALA A 80 11.73 -15.25 13.71
CA ALA A 80 10.73 -14.92 14.71
C ALA A 80 10.28 -16.21 15.44
N THR A 81 10.20 -16.14 16.75
CA THR A 81 9.70 -17.26 17.58
C THR A 81 8.17 -17.31 17.54
N ASP A 82 7.58 -18.49 17.82
CA ASP A 82 6.13 -18.64 17.89
C ASP A 82 5.49 -17.67 18.90
N GLU A 83 6.18 -17.37 20.02
CA GLU A 83 5.71 -16.42 21.04
C GLU A 83 5.68 -14.98 20.51
N GLU A 84 6.69 -14.56 19.76
CA GLU A 84 6.75 -13.23 19.13
C GLU A 84 5.69 -13.10 18.04
N VAL A 85 5.50 -14.11 17.21
CA VAL A 85 4.49 -14.13 16.16
C VAL A 85 3.07 -14.07 16.76
N GLU A 86 2.79 -14.84 17.82
CA GLU A 86 1.51 -14.77 18.51
C GLU A 86 1.26 -13.41 19.17
N ALA A 87 2.30 -12.82 19.77
CA ALA A 87 2.20 -11.49 20.37
C ALA A 87 1.90 -10.43 19.31
N GLU A 88 2.55 -10.50 18.15
CA GLU A 88 2.30 -9.58 17.04
C GLU A 88 0.92 -9.78 16.42
N ALA A 89 0.45 -11.01 16.25
CA ALA A 89 -0.89 -11.30 15.79
C ALA A 89 -1.97 -10.75 16.76
N ASN A 90 -1.71 -10.80 18.07
CA ASN A 90 -2.58 -10.19 19.08
C ASN A 90 -2.52 -8.66 19.00
N ARG A 91 -1.34 -8.05 18.80
CA ARG A 91 -1.20 -6.61 18.61
C ARG A 91 -1.99 -6.11 17.40
N ILE A 92 -1.87 -6.81 16.26
CA ILE A 92 -2.65 -6.49 15.05
C ILE A 92 -4.15 -6.57 15.34
N TYR A 93 -4.59 -7.63 16.01
CA TYR A 93 -6.00 -7.76 16.40
C TYR A 93 -6.45 -6.59 17.29
N ASP A 94 -5.72 -6.30 18.36
CA ASP A 94 -6.07 -5.24 19.34
C ASP A 94 -6.09 -3.84 18.70
N GLU A 95 -5.22 -3.58 17.71
CA GLU A 95 -5.13 -2.30 17.01
C GLU A 95 -6.30 -2.06 16.04
N PHE A 96 -6.75 -3.13 15.35
CA PHE A 96 -7.73 -3.01 14.28
C PHE A 96 -9.13 -3.56 14.63
N ALA A 97 -9.32 -4.16 15.79
CA ALA A 97 -10.62 -4.64 16.24
C ALA A 97 -11.52 -3.47 16.69
N ALA A 98 -12.80 -3.55 16.35
CA ALA A 98 -13.79 -2.62 16.90
C ALA A 98 -14.03 -2.90 18.39
N GLU A 99 -14.53 -1.90 19.14
CA GLU A 99 -14.83 -2.05 20.56
C GLU A 99 -15.79 -3.20 20.80
N GLY A 100 -15.34 -4.22 21.54
CA GLY A 100 -16.11 -5.43 21.85
C GLY A 100 -16.18 -6.47 20.73
N GLU A 101 -15.45 -6.28 19.63
CA GLU A 101 -15.32 -7.28 18.58
C GLU A 101 -14.51 -8.47 19.08
N THR A 102 -14.99 -9.70 18.84
CA THR A 102 -14.21 -10.90 19.17
C THR A 102 -13.24 -11.24 18.03
N ARG A 103 -12.14 -11.96 18.35
CA ARG A 103 -11.15 -12.37 17.32
C ARG A 103 -11.81 -13.20 16.20
N GLU A 104 -12.76 -14.08 16.51
CA GLU A 104 -13.52 -14.82 15.51
C GLU A 104 -14.31 -13.90 14.57
N THR A 105 -15.00 -12.90 15.13
CA THR A 105 -15.74 -11.90 14.33
C THR A 105 -14.79 -11.03 13.49
N PHE A 106 -13.67 -10.61 14.08
CA PHE A 106 -12.61 -9.85 13.40
C PHE A 106 -12.10 -10.56 12.14
N LEU A 107 -11.76 -11.84 12.27
CA LEU A 107 -11.27 -12.66 11.15
C LEU A 107 -12.36 -12.88 10.10
N SER A 108 -13.57 -13.27 10.52
CA SER A 108 -14.67 -13.57 9.60
C SER A 108 -15.12 -12.35 8.79
N GLN A 109 -15.22 -11.16 9.42
CA GLN A 109 -15.61 -9.93 8.72
C GLN A 109 -14.56 -9.47 7.69
N ARG A 110 -13.28 -9.80 7.91
CA ARG A 110 -12.17 -9.47 7.00
C ARG A 110 -11.90 -10.58 5.99
N GLY A 111 -12.59 -11.70 6.09
CA GLY A 111 -12.42 -12.84 5.19
C GLY A 111 -11.04 -13.50 5.31
N ILE A 112 -10.41 -13.45 6.49
CA ILE A 112 -9.10 -14.06 6.76
C ILE A 112 -9.20 -15.18 7.80
N THR A 113 -8.21 -16.07 7.80
CA THR A 113 -8.09 -17.14 8.77
C THR A 113 -7.08 -16.81 9.86
N GLU A 114 -7.07 -17.60 10.93
CA GLU A 114 -6.04 -17.52 11.97
C GLU A 114 -4.64 -17.78 11.37
N ALA A 115 -4.51 -18.79 10.49
CA ALA A 115 -3.25 -19.09 9.82
C ALA A 115 -2.76 -17.92 8.95
N PHE A 116 -3.66 -17.25 8.24
CA PHE A 116 -3.32 -16.06 7.44
C PHE A 116 -2.84 -14.90 8.32
N LEU A 117 -3.53 -14.60 9.42
CA LEU A 117 -3.13 -13.57 10.39
C LEU A 117 -1.77 -13.87 11.01
N THR A 118 -1.50 -15.15 11.37
CA THR A 118 -0.21 -15.59 11.91
C THR A 118 0.93 -15.33 10.91
N ASN A 119 0.74 -15.64 9.62
CA ASN A 119 1.77 -15.41 8.61
C ASN A 119 2.00 -13.91 8.34
N ILE A 120 0.94 -13.08 8.34
CA ILE A 120 1.09 -11.61 8.27
C ILE A 120 1.90 -11.10 9.47
N ALA A 121 1.62 -11.57 10.68
CA ALA A 121 2.36 -11.18 11.88
C ALA A 121 3.83 -11.59 11.78
N HIS A 122 4.11 -12.81 11.32
CA HIS A 122 5.47 -13.28 11.09
C HIS A 122 6.21 -12.42 10.07
N GLN A 123 5.61 -12.17 8.91
CA GLN A 123 6.17 -11.29 7.88
C GLN A 123 6.44 -9.88 8.42
N GLY A 124 5.51 -9.31 9.19
CA GLY A 124 5.68 -7.99 9.80
C GLY A 124 6.88 -7.89 10.72
N LEU A 125 7.10 -8.91 11.56
CA LEU A 125 8.29 -8.98 12.43
C LEU A 125 9.60 -9.05 11.64
N LEU A 126 9.64 -9.86 10.57
CA LEU A 126 10.83 -9.95 9.72
C LEU A 126 11.08 -8.67 8.95
N ASP A 127 10.04 -8.03 8.40
CA ASP A 127 10.14 -6.72 7.73
C ASP A 127 10.73 -5.66 8.65
N LEU A 128 10.26 -5.58 9.89
CA LEU A 128 10.80 -4.68 10.89
C LEU A 128 12.27 -4.98 11.20
N GLY A 129 12.62 -6.26 11.40
CA GLY A 129 13.99 -6.66 11.69
C GLY A 129 14.96 -6.40 10.53
N ILE A 130 14.53 -6.63 9.28
CA ILE A 130 15.35 -6.33 8.10
C ILE A 130 15.55 -4.81 7.97
N ARG A 131 14.50 -4.02 8.17
CA ARG A 131 14.59 -2.54 8.14
C ARG A 131 15.56 -2.00 9.19
N GLU A 132 15.54 -2.56 10.40
CA GLU A 132 16.47 -2.19 11.47
C GLU A 132 17.92 -2.46 11.07
N ILE A 133 18.19 -3.59 10.39
CA ILE A 133 19.52 -3.93 9.89
C ILE A 133 19.92 -3.01 8.73
N LEU A 134 19.03 -2.82 7.74
CA LEU A 134 19.34 -2.03 6.55
C LEU A 134 19.58 -0.55 6.89
N VAL A 135 18.86 0.00 7.86
CA VAL A 135 18.98 1.43 8.23
C VAL A 135 20.39 1.76 8.81
N GLU A 136 21.12 0.78 9.33
CA GLU A 136 22.48 1.00 9.85
C GLU A 136 23.48 1.35 8.75
N ASP A 137 23.29 0.81 7.54
CA ASP A 137 24.21 0.98 6.39
C ASP A 137 23.77 2.12 5.43
N VAL A 138 22.58 2.72 5.66
CA VAL A 138 22.06 3.82 4.84
C VAL A 138 22.84 5.11 5.06
N PRO A 139 23.24 5.83 4.00
CA PRO A 139 23.94 7.11 4.14
C PRO A 139 23.07 8.18 4.81
N GLU A 140 23.72 9.13 5.47
CA GLU A 140 23.00 10.30 5.97
C GLU A 140 22.41 11.11 4.81
N PRO A 141 21.15 11.59 4.93
CA PRO A 141 20.54 12.40 3.90
C PRO A 141 21.34 13.66 3.59
N THR A 142 21.33 14.05 2.33
CA THR A 142 21.90 15.32 1.90
C THR A 142 21.05 16.48 2.39
N ARG A 143 21.64 17.69 2.39
CA ARG A 143 20.89 18.88 2.76
C ARG A 143 19.69 19.16 1.84
N GLU A 144 19.84 18.89 0.54
CA GLU A 144 18.78 19.04 -0.45
C GLU A 144 17.59 18.12 -0.15
N GLU A 145 17.85 16.86 0.22
CA GLU A 145 16.81 15.90 0.60
C GLU A 145 16.09 16.30 1.88
N LEU A 146 16.83 16.82 2.88
CA LEU A 146 16.23 17.33 4.10
C LEU A 146 15.39 18.59 3.85
N ASP A 147 15.86 19.51 3.00
CA ASP A 147 15.12 20.71 2.64
C ASP A 147 13.80 20.30 1.92
N THR A 148 13.86 19.35 0.99
CA THR A 148 12.68 18.78 0.31
C THR A 148 11.72 18.08 1.28
N ALA A 149 12.25 17.30 2.21
CA ALA A 149 11.43 16.62 3.23
C ALA A 149 10.72 17.63 4.13
N ARG A 150 11.39 18.72 4.48
CA ARG A 150 10.80 19.82 5.27
C ARG A 150 9.70 20.54 4.48
N GLU A 151 9.92 20.86 3.21
CA GLU A 151 8.91 21.46 2.34
C GLU A 151 7.67 20.55 2.27
N ASN A 152 7.86 19.26 2.06
CA ASN A 152 6.77 18.28 2.04
C ASN A 152 6.03 18.19 3.39
N ALA A 153 6.74 18.30 4.52
CA ALA A 153 6.14 18.32 5.84
C ALA A 153 5.28 19.57 6.05
N VAL A 154 5.75 20.74 5.60
CA VAL A 154 4.96 21.97 5.63
C VAL A 154 3.69 21.82 4.78
N LEU A 155 3.83 21.34 3.53
CA LEU A 155 2.70 21.13 2.62
C LEU A 155 1.66 20.16 3.16
N SER A 156 2.09 19.05 3.75
CA SER A 156 1.19 18.02 4.26
C SER A 156 0.45 18.44 5.53
N GLN A 157 0.99 19.40 6.29
CA GLN A 157 0.39 19.93 7.52
C GLN A 157 -0.30 21.29 7.31
N THR A 158 -0.13 21.91 6.15
CA THR A 158 -0.89 23.10 5.76
C THR A 158 -2.31 22.68 5.40
N GLU A 159 -3.31 23.35 5.95
CA GLU A 159 -4.70 23.20 5.53
C GLU A 159 -5.13 24.41 4.70
N VAL A 160 -5.70 24.17 3.51
CA VAL A 160 -6.28 25.23 2.68
C VAL A 160 -7.77 24.94 2.44
N CYS A 161 -8.59 25.98 2.59
CA CYS A 161 -9.99 25.95 2.25
C CYS A 161 -10.19 26.77 0.97
N VAL A 162 -10.67 26.12 -0.08
CA VAL A 162 -10.70 26.68 -1.44
C VAL A 162 -12.09 26.61 -2.03
N SER A 163 -12.47 27.65 -2.75
CA SER A 163 -13.55 27.59 -3.73
C SER A 163 -12.97 27.75 -5.12
N HIS A 164 -13.47 27.00 -6.11
CA HIS A 164 -13.04 27.14 -7.48
C HIS A 164 -14.21 27.10 -8.48
N ILE A 165 -13.96 27.66 -9.66
CA ILE A 165 -14.81 27.54 -10.82
C ILE A 165 -13.97 26.91 -11.93
N LEU A 166 -14.36 25.72 -12.39
CA LEU A 166 -13.67 25.01 -13.46
C LEU A 166 -14.44 25.21 -14.77
N VAL A 167 -13.73 25.65 -15.81
CA VAL A 167 -14.30 25.83 -17.16
C VAL A 167 -13.38 25.19 -18.20
N ALA A 168 -13.88 25.03 -19.43
CA ALA A 168 -13.14 24.28 -20.46
C ALA A 168 -12.06 25.10 -21.17
N THR A 169 -12.21 26.42 -21.23
CA THR A 169 -11.33 27.30 -22.00
C THR A 169 -10.89 28.52 -21.20
N GLU A 170 -9.72 29.08 -21.58
CA GLU A 170 -9.20 30.33 -21.03
C GLU A 170 -10.18 31.50 -21.20
N GLU A 171 -10.82 31.61 -22.38
CA GLU A 171 -11.83 32.66 -22.68
C GLU A 171 -13.01 32.62 -21.71
N GLU A 172 -13.48 31.40 -21.36
CA GLU A 172 -14.55 31.24 -20.36
C GLU A 172 -14.08 31.63 -18.96
N ALA A 173 -12.82 31.33 -18.60
CA ALA A 173 -12.26 31.72 -17.30
C ALA A 173 -12.06 33.25 -17.22
N ASP A 174 -11.63 33.89 -18.30
CA ASP A 174 -11.53 35.36 -18.40
C ASP A 174 -12.91 36.02 -18.26
N ASP A 175 -13.95 35.44 -18.86
CA ASP A 175 -15.33 35.91 -18.68
C ASP A 175 -15.81 35.80 -17.21
N VAL A 176 -15.45 34.71 -16.53
CA VAL A 176 -15.72 34.56 -15.09
C VAL A 176 -15.00 35.65 -14.29
N MET A 177 -13.70 35.86 -14.56
CA MET A 177 -12.91 36.90 -13.89
C MET A 177 -13.50 38.30 -14.12
N ALA A 178 -13.98 38.59 -15.33
CA ALA A 178 -14.61 39.88 -15.67
C ALA A 178 -15.91 40.08 -14.85
N ARG A 179 -16.78 39.05 -14.78
CA ARG A 179 -18.04 39.10 -14.02
C ARG A 179 -17.79 39.22 -12.50
N LEU A 180 -16.76 38.57 -11.96
CA LEU A 180 -16.33 38.77 -10.58
C LEU A 180 -15.85 40.20 -10.34
N GLY A 181 -15.12 40.79 -11.30
CA GLY A 181 -14.70 42.20 -11.28
C GLY A 181 -15.87 43.21 -11.34
N GLU A 182 -17.05 42.83 -11.90
CA GLU A 182 -18.25 43.60 -11.88
C GLU A 182 -19.05 43.43 -10.58
N GLY A 183 -18.63 42.53 -9.69
CA GLY A 183 -19.21 42.33 -8.36
C GLY A 183 -20.23 41.21 -8.28
N GLU A 184 -20.27 40.30 -9.26
CA GLU A 184 -21.07 39.08 -9.13
C GLU A 184 -20.48 38.14 -8.03
N GLU A 185 -21.35 37.38 -7.39
CA GLU A 185 -20.95 36.49 -6.30
C GLU A 185 -20.29 35.24 -6.82
N PHE A 186 -19.12 34.87 -6.27
CA PHE A 186 -18.30 33.71 -6.69
C PHE A 186 -19.11 32.40 -6.71
N GLY A 187 -19.85 32.12 -5.61
CA GLY A 187 -20.67 30.91 -5.50
C GLY A 187 -21.80 30.84 -6.53
N ALA A 188 -22.37 31.98 -6.93
CA ALA A 188 -23.43 32.02 -7.97
C ALA A 188 -22.84 31.67 -9.34
N LEU A 189 -21.65 32.19 -9.66
CA LEU A 189 -20.93 31.87 -10.89
C LEU A 189 -20.47 30.42 -10.92
N ALA A 190 -20.02 29.89 -9.79
CA ALA A 190 -19.66 28.47 -9.66
C ALA A 190 -20.85 27.55 -9.98
N MET A 191 -22.02 27.83 -9.42
CA MET A 191 -23.23 27.06 -9.70
C MET A 191 -23.72 27.20 -11.16
N GLU A 192 -23.48 28.33 -11.80
CA GLU A 192 -23.90 28.60 -13.17
C GLU A 192 -22.97 28.01 -14.23
N LEU A 193 -21.64 28.13 -14.01
CA LEU A 193 -20.64 27.95 -15.06
C LEU A 193 -19.65 26.79 -14.81
N SER A 194 -19.49 26.35 -13.55
CA SER A 194 -18.48 25.31 -13.26
C SER A 194 -18.85 23.98 -13.92
N THR A 195 -17.88 23.42 -14.63
CA THR A 195 -17.94 22.05 -15.18
C THR A 195 -17.66 20.97 -14.13
N ASP A 196 -17.05 21.33 -12.99
CA ASP A 196 -17.00 20.46 -11.82
C ASP A 196 -18.35 20.44 -11.12
N THR A 197 -19.15 19.43 -11.44
CA THR A 197 -20.51 19.28 -10.89
C THR A 197 -20.55 18.99 -9.39
N GLY A 198 -19.44 18.51 -8.82
CA GLY A 198 -19.32 18.21 -7.39
C GLY A 198 -19.26 19.48 -6.55
N SER A 199 -18.24 20.30 -6.78
CA SER A 199 -18.06 21.57 -6.07
C SER A 199 -18.97 22.67 -6.60
N GLY A 200 -19.24 22.73 -7.91
CA GLY A 200 -20.08 23.74 -8.55
C GLY A 200 -21.48 23.81 -7.93
N ALA A 201 -22.13 22.66 -7.69
CA ALA A 201 -23.42 22.62 -7.00
C ALA A 201 -23.38 23.11 -5.53
N ASN A 202 -22.18 23.22 -4.96
CA ASN A 202 -21.91 23.70 -3.60
C ASN A 202 -21.14 25.03 -3.59
N ASN A 203 -21.51 25.98 -4.46
CA ASN A 203 -20.85 27.30 -4.58
C ASN A 203 -19.36 27.25 -4.94
N GLY A 204 -18.89 26.18 -5.55
CA GLY A 204 -17.48 25.95 -5.87
C GLY A 204 -16.63 25.48 -4.69
N ILE A 205 -17.21 25.24 -3.50
CA ILE A 205 -16.49 24.91 -2.27
C ILE A 205 -15.95 23.49 -2.34
N LEU A 206 -14.63 23.37 -2.15
CA LEU A 206 -13.93 22.11 -1.90
C LEU A 206 -13.79 21.85 -0.40
N PRO A 207 -13.69 20.59 0.04
CA PRO A 207 -13.31 20.31 1.42
C PRO A 207 -11.95 20.92 1.74
N CYS A 208 -11.78 21.48 2.95
CA CYS A 208 -10.46 21.92 3.39
C CYS A 208 -9.51 20.71 3.44
N SER A 209 -8.34 20.85 2.88
CA SER A 209 -7.37 19.76 2.74
C SER A 209 -5.96 20.29 2.59
N PRO A 210 -4.93 19.45 2.77
CA PRO A 210 -3.57 19.83 2.43
C PRO A 210 -3.42 20.14 0.93
N PRO A 211 -2.64 21.19 0.56
CA PRO A 211 -2.49 21.63 -0.83
C PRO A 211 -1.83 20.58 -1.74
N ASN A 212 -0.98 19.71 -1.20
CA ASN A 212 -0.37 18.60 -1.94
C ASN A 212 -1.35 17.51 -2.43
N GLY A 213 -2.62 17.61 -2.09
CA GLY A 213 -3.70 16.78 -2.66
C GLY A 213 -4.22 17.30 -4.01
N TYR A 214 -3.82 18.50 -4.44
CA TYR A 214 -4.21 19.07 -5.72
C TYR A 214 -3.15 18.85 -6.80
N VAL A 215 -3.53 19.02 -8.07
CA VAL A 215 -2.56 19.05 -9.18
C VAL A 215 -1.65 20.29 -9.06
N GLU A 216 -0.38 20.15 -9.45
CA GLU A 216 0.68 21.13 -9.21
C GLU A 216 0.29 22.59 -9.54
N PRO A 217 -0.29 22.95 -10.72
CA PRO A 217 -0.65 24.33 -10.98
C PRO A 217 -1.70 24.89 -10.03
N PHE A 218 -2.66 24.06 -9.60
CA PHE A 218 -3.68 24.45 -8.63
C PHE A 218 -3.09 24.60 -7.22
N GLN A 219 -2.23 23.66 -6.82
CA GLN A 219 -1.49 23.72 -5.55
C GLN A 219 -0.71 25.04 -5.45
N ASP A 220 0.10 25.36 -6.46
CA ASP A 220 0.94 26.57 -6.49
C ASP A 220 0.08 27.84 -6.35
N ALA A 221 -1.03 27.90 -7.08
CA ALA A 221 -1.96 29.00 -6.97
C ALA A 221 -2.59 29.13 -5.59
N THR A 222 -2.92 28.01 -4.93
CA THR A 222 -3.49 28.04 -3.58
C THR A 222 -2.50 28.50 -2.51
N LEU A 223 -1.20 28.25 -2.73
CA LEU A 223 -0.12 28.67 -1.84
C LEU A 223 0.23 30.16 -2.03
N ASP A 224 0.20 30.66 -3.28
CA ASP A 224 0.53 32.05 -3.63
C ASP A 224 -0.66 33.01 -3.39
N ALA A 225 -1.89 32.49 -3.34
CA ALA A 225 -3.10 33.29 -3.21
C ALA A 225 -3.14 34.11 -1.92
N THR A 226 -3.67 35.34 -2.03
CA THR A 226 -4.09 36.13 -0.86
C THR A 226 -5.43 35.55 -0.35
N VAL A 227 -5.47 35.17 0.94
CA VAL A 227 -6.68 34.65 1.56
C VAL A 227 -7.81 35.67 1.52
N GLY A 228 -8.98 35.25 1.03
CA GLY A 228 -10.17 36.10 0.88
C GLY A 228 -10.23 36.87 -0.43
N GLU A 229 -9.23 36.75 -1.31
CA GLU A 229 -9.23 37.39 -2.64
C GLU A 229 -9.20 36.30 -3.75
N VAL A 230 -9.86 36.60 -4.89
CA VAL A 230 -9.77 35.73 -6.07
C VAL A 230 -8.34 35.79 -6.61
N TYR A 231 -7.75 34.64 -6.90
CA TYR A 231 -6.42 34.56 -7.51
C TYR A 231 -6.41 35.34 -8.84
N PRO A 232 -5.35 36.16 -9.09
CA PRO A 232 -5.43 37.19 -10.12
C PRO A 232 -5.56 36.66 -11.55
N ASP A 233 -5.03 35.49 -11.82
CA ASP A 233 -5.02 34.88 -13.16
C ASP A 233 -5.72 33.49 -13.12
N PRO A 234 -6.45 33.13 -14.18
CA PRO A 234 -6.94 31.75 -14.33
C PRO A 234 -5.79 30.75 -14.41
N VAL A 235 -5.99 29.57 -13.82
CA VAL A 235 -4.95 28.53 -13.70
C VAL A 235 -5.29 27.34 -14.60
N GLU A 236 -4.40 27.01 -15.54
CA GLU A 236 -4.55 25.85 -16.42
C GLU A 236 -4.12 24.56 -15.72
N SER A 237 -4.90 23.49 -15.90
CA SER A 237 -4.55 22.14 -15.51
C SER A 237 -5.02 21.11 -16.55
N GLU A 238 -4.76 19.83 -16.31
CA GLU A 238 -5.30 18.75 -17.14
C GLU A 238 -6.84 18.65 -17.17
N PHE A 239 -7.52 19.29 -16.21
CA PHE A 239 -8.98 19.31 -16.10
C PHE A 239 -9.63 20.50 -16.82
N GLY A 240 -8.85 21.52 -17.15
CA GLY A 240 -9.29 22.76 -17.74
C GLY A 240 -8.72 23.99 -17.02
N TRP A 241 -9.49 25.08 -17.01
CA TRP A 241 -9.12 26.37 -16.45
C TRP A 241 -9.86 26.63 -15.13
N HIS A 242 -9.12 26.98 -14.11
CA HIS A 242 -9.63 27.23 -12.76
C HIS A 242 -9.57 28.72 -12.41
N VAL A 243 -10.70 29.25 -11.93
CA VAL A 243 -10.70 30.50 -11.18
C VAL A 243 -10.77 30.12 -9.71
N ILE A 244 -9.80 30.60 -8.91
CA ILE A 244 -9.52 30.11 -7.56
C ILE A 244 -9.75 31.22 -6.53
N LEU A 245 -10.40 30.87 -5.42
CA LEU A 245 -10.56 31.71 -4.23
C LEU A 245 -10.16 30.90 -2.99
N VAL A 246 -9.02 31.24 -2.38
CA VAL A 246 -8.64 30.67 -1.08
C VAL A 246 -9.38 31.43 0.02
N THR A 247 -10.24 30.73 0.75
CA THR A 247 -11.06 31.33 1.80
C THR A 247 -10.44 31.27 3.19
N ASP A 248 -9.56 30.27 3.40
CA ASP A 248 -8.73 30.14 4.61
C ASP A 248 -7.46 29.35 4.32
N ARG A 249 -6.39 29.64 5.06
CA ARG A 249 -5.12 28.90 5.03
C ARG A 249 -4.48 28.91 6.40
N THR A 250 -4.24 27.71 6.94
CA THR A 250 -3.55 27.51 8.21
C THR A 250 -2.25 26.76 7.95
N GLU A 251 -1.12 27.39 8.21
CA GLU A 251 0.21 26.81 8.10
C GLU A 251 0.66 26.28 9.47
N PRO A 252 1.43 25.16 9.51
CA PRO A 252 1.99 24.66 10.76
C PRO A 252 2.99 25.66 11.36
N THR A 253 3.05 25.69 12.68
CA THR A 253 4.11 26.41 13.41
C THR A 253 5.41 25.60 13.38
N GLU A 254 6.55 26.26 13.64
CA GLU A 254 7.86 25.58 13.72
C GLU A 254 7.89 24.45 14.77
N GLU A 255 7.09 24.55 15.84
CA GLU A 255 7.00 23.53 16.90
C GLU A 255 6.19 22.28 16.45
N GLU A 256 5.33 22.43 15.44
CA GLU A 256 4.52 21.35 14.90
C GLU A 256 5.25 20.60 13.79
N LEU A 257 6.27 21.21 13.17
CA LEU A 257 7.07 20.58 12.13
C LEU A 257 8.04 19.55 12.70
N PRO A 258 8.33 18.47 11.96
CA PRO A 258 9.35 17.51 12.35
C PRO A 258 10.73 18.16 12.50
N THR A 259 11.50 17.72 13.49
CA THR A 259 12.90 18.11 13.67
C THR A 259 13.77 17.59 12.49
N ASP A 260 14.97 18.16 12.35
CA ASP A 260 15.94 17.68 11.35
C ASP A 260 16.29 16.20 11.52
N GLU A 261 16.30 15.70 12.78
CA GLU A 261 16.56 14.29 13.10
C GLU A 261 15.40 13.39 12.63
N GLU A 262 14.15 13.79 12.88
CA GLU A 262 12.95 13.07 12.44
C GLU A 262 12.82 13.07 10.90
N LEU A 263 13.15 14.21 10.25
CA LEU A 263 13.20 14.30 8.80
C LEU A 263 14.27 13.38 8.22
N ALA A 264 15.48 13.37 8.83
CA ALA A 264 16.56 12.48 8.40
C ALA A 264 16.19 11.00 8.55
N GLU A 265 15.52 10.63 9.64
CA GLU A 265 15.03 9.27 9.84
C GLU A 265 13.97 8.90 8.78
N GLY A 266 13.04 9.81 8.48
CA GLY A 266 12.05 9.61 7.43
C GLY A 266 12.68 9.41 6.05
N VAL A 267 13.65 10.25 5.66
CA VAL A 267 14.38 10.13 4.38
C VAL A 267 15.16 8.82 4.32
N ARG A 268 15.90 8.46 5.38
CA ARG A 268 16.61 7.18 5.43
C ARG A 268 15.66 5.99 5.31
N GLY A 269 14.45 6.11 5.87
CA GLY A 269 13.40 5.11 5.72
C GLY A 269 12.99 4.88 4.26
N THR A 270 13.03 5.89 3.39
CA THR A 270 12.71 5.71 1.96
C THR A 270 13.77 4.88 1.24
N TYR A 271 15.06 5.05 1.55
CA TYR A 271 16.14 4.24 0.97
C TYR A 271 15.99 2.76 1.35
N VAL A 272 15.66 2.49 2.63
CA VAL A 272 15.41 1.13 3.10
C VAL A 272 14.24 0.47 2.37
N VAL A 273 13.21 1.24 1.98
CA VAL A 273 12.08 0.69 1.20
C VAL A 273 12.53 0.20 -0.17
N GLU A 274 13.40 0.95 -0.86
CA GLU A 274 13.94 0.55 -2.17
C GLU A 274 14.81 -0.70 -2.05
N ASP A 275 15.72 -0.73 -1.09
CA ASP A 275 16.60 -1.88 -0.83
C ASP A 275 15.80 -3.13 -0.46
N LEU A 276 14.77 -2.98 0.38
CA LEU A 276 13.90 -4.08 0.77
C LEU A 276 13.10 -4.61 -0.44
N GLN A 277 12.62 -3.73 -1.31
CA GLN A 277 11.90 -4.15 -2.52
C GLN A 277 12.83 -4.86 -3.52
N GLU A 278 14.07 -4.38 -3.68
CA GLU A 278 15.08 -5.04 -4.51
C GLU A 278 15.45 -6.42 -3.95
N TRP A 279 15.66 -6.51 -2.63
CA TRP A 279 15.89 -7.78 -1.95
C TRP A 279 14.72 -8.75 -2.17
N PHE A 280 13.48 -8.31 -1.92
CA PHE A 280 12.27 -9.13 -2.13
C PHE A 280 12.21 -9.69 -3.56
N ASN A 281 12.39 -8.85 -4.57
CA ASN A 281 12.37 -9.29 -5.95
C ASN A 281 13.49 -10.30 -6.24
N THR A 282 14.69 -10.05 -5.70
CA THR A 282 15.85 -10.91 -5.87
C THR A 282 15.61 -12.31 -5.29
N VAL A 283 15.09 -12.40 -4.07
CA VAL A 283 14.84 -13.71 -3.44
C VAL A 283 13.71 -14.47 -4.13
N MET A 284 12.66 -13.77 -4.60
CA MET A 284 11.56 -14.38 -5.37
C MET A 284 12.03 -14.94 -6.72
N GLU A 285 12.93 -14.23 -7.42
CA GLU A 285 13.49 -14.67 -8.70
C GLU A 285 14.50 -15.82 -8.54
N ALA A 286 15.19 -15.88 -7.40
CA ALA A 286 16.20 -16.90 -7.12
C ALA A 286 15.63 -18.23 -6.61
N ALA A 287 14.43 -18.22 -6.04
CA ALA A 287 13.80 -19.40 -5.45
C ALA A 287 13.45 -20.46 -6.51
N ASP A 288 13.77 -21.73 -6.21
CA ASP A 288 13.39 -22.89 -7.05
C ASP A 288 11.98 -23.34 -6.70
N VAL A 289 10.98 -22.78 -7.42
CA VAL A 289 9.56 -23.02 -7.16
C VAL A 289 8.97 -23.91 -8.24
N THR A 290 8.39 -25.03 -7.81
CA THR A 290 7.60 -25.92 -8.67
C THR A 290 6.17 -26.01 -8.14
N VAL A 291 5.18 -25.66 -8.95
CA VAL A 291 3.75 -25.80 -8.65
C VAL A 291 3.18 -26.97 -9.41
N GLU A 292 2.40 -27.84 -8.76
CA GLU A 292 1.73 -28.95 -9.42
C GLU A 292 0.71 -28.43 -10.44
N GLU A 293 0.70 -28.99 -11.66
CA GLU A 293 -0.05 -28.51 -12.82
C GLU A 293 -1.54 -28.30 -12.55
N GLU A 294 -2.13 -29.11 -11.68
CA GLU A 294 -3.54 -29.02 -11.31
C GLU A 294 -3.89 -27.79 -10.47
N TYR A 295 -2.90 -27.16 -9.81
CA TYR A 295 -3.09 -25.96 -8.97
C TYR A 295 -2.67 -24.66 -9.65
N GLY A 296 -1.85 -24.71 -10.72
CA GLY A 296 -1.51 -23.53 -11.49
C GLY A 296 -0.10 -23.49 -12.04
N THR A 297 0.34 -22.28 -12.36
CA THR A 297 1.69 -22.01 -12.86
C THR A 297 2.30 -20.83 -12.11
N TRP A 298 3.49 -21.00 -11.57
CA TRP A 298 4.24 -19.95 -10.88
C TRP A 298 4.91 -18.98 -11.85
N SER A 299 4.86 -17.70 -11.51
CA SER A 299 5.70 -16.62 -12.07
C SER A 299 6.43 -15.92 -10.93
N PRO A 300 7.75 -15.74 -10.99
CA PRO A 300 8.48 -15.01 -9.95
C PRO A 300 8.37 -13.49 -10.08
N ASN A 301 7.95 -12.96 -11.25
CA ASN A 301 7.87 -11.52 -11.50
C ASN A 301 6.66 -11.18 -12.43
N PRO A 302 5.58 -10.62 -11.89
CA PRO A 302 5.29 -10.52 -10.46
C PRO A 302 5.14 -11.90 -9.82
N PRO A 303 5.51 -12.07 -8.53
CA PRO A 303 5.44 -13.35 -7.85
C PRO A 303 3.97 -13.76 -7.64
N THR A 304 3.49 -14.71 -8.46
CA THR A 304 2.09 -15.14 -8.44
C THR A 304 1.90 -16.54 -9.03
N VAL A 305 0.86 -17.21 -8.58
CA VAL A 305 0.35 -18.44 -9.18
C VAL A 305 -0.85 -18.11 -10.06
N THR A 306 -0.72 -18.36 -11.36
CA THR A 306 -1.86 -18.25 -12.29
C THR A 306 -2.68 -19.54 -12.21
N PRO A 307 -4.00 -19.49 -11.93
CA PRO A 307 -4.82 -20.68 -11.82
C PRO A 307 -4.88 -21.44 -13.15
N PRO A 308 -5.07 -22.78 -13.11
CA PRO A 308 -5.17 -23.57 -14.32
C PRO A 308 -6.42 -23.19 -15.12
N VAL A 309 -6.28 -22.98 -16.44
CA VAL A 309 -7.42 -22.75 -17.33
C VAL A 309 -8.30 -23.98 -17.36
N ASP A 310 -9.61 -23.82 -17.19
CA ASP A 310 -10.54 -24.93 -17.38
C ASP A 310 -10.39 -25.46 -18.81
N GLY A 311 -9.99 -26.71 -18.92
CA GLY A 311 -9.81 -27.35 -20.21
C GLY A 311 -11.06 -27.13 -21.06
N SER A 312 -10.89 -26.52 -22.24
CA SER A 312 -11.93 -26.32 -23.22
C SER A 312 -12.60 -27.68 -23.44
N THR A 313 -13.91 -27.74 -23.25
CA THR A 313 -14.74 -28.84 -23.70
C THR A 313 -14.39 -29.12 -25.19
N SER A 314 -13.65 -30.20 -25.44
CA SER A 314 -13.57 -30.74 -26.77
C SER A 314 -14.99 -31.14 -27.17
N THR A 315 -15.57 -30.35 -28.07
CA THR A 315 -16.76 -30.71 -28.81
C THR A 315 -16.40 -31.92 -29.68
N THR A 316 -16.67 -33.12 -29.19
CA THR A 316 -16.78 -34.31 -30.03
C THR A 316 -17.99 -34.10 -30.89
N THR A 317 -17.76 -33.67 -32.14
CA THR A 317 -18.74 -33.81 -33.22
C THR A 317 -18.81 -35.29 -33.52
N SER A 318 -19.93 -35.95 -33.14
CA SER A 318 -20.30 -37.26 -33.63
C SER A 318 -20.77 -37.10 -35.07
N GLU A 319 -20.06 -37.73 -36.02
CA GLU A 319 -20.64 -38.13 -37.31
C GLU A 319 -21.61 -39.29 -37.14
#